data_1a2c9eac419233ce0459244b37c42721
#
_entry.id   1a2c9eac419233ce0459244b37c42721
#
_cell.length_a   1.000
_cell.length_b   1.000
_cell.length_c   1.000
_cell.angle_alpha   90.00
_cell.angle_beta   90.00
_cell.angle_gamma   90.00
#
_symmetry.space_group_name_H-M   'P 1'
#
loop_
_entity.id
_entity.type
_entity.pdbx_description
1 polymer ?
#
loop_
_entity_poly.entity_id
_entity_poly.type
_entity_poly.pdbx_seq_one_letter_code
_entity_poly.pdbx_strand_id
1 'polypeptide(L)'
;MKMENQTCRIKPADRLASVSEYYFSKKLKEVAQMNAEGMDVISLGIGSPDMPPSEKTIRTLCEAACNPDGHGYMPYVGIPELRRGFADWYQKWYGVALNPNTEIQPLIGSKEGILHVTLAFVNPGEQVLVPNPGYPTYTSLSKILGAEVVNYNLKEENGWMPDFDELERMDMSRVKLMWTNYPNMPTGANATPVSYTHLRA
;
A
#
# COMPACT_ATOMS: atom_id res chain seq x y z
N MET A 1 -38.02 -21.89 24.04
CA MET A 1 -37.56 -20.56 24.51
C MET A 1 -36.86 -19.93 23.30
N LYS A 2 -37.53 -19.01 22.60
CA LYS A 2 -36.94 -18.29 21.44
C LYS A 2 -35.90 -17.33 22.01
N MET A 3 -34.64 -17.51 21.62
CA MET A 3 -33.62 -16.49 21.90
C MET A 3 -33.99 -15.25 21.07
N GLU A 4 -34.49 -14.21 21.75
CA GLU A 4 -34.64 -12.90 21.15
C GLU A 4 -33.28 -12.42 20.66
N ASN A 5 -33.20 -12.04 19.39
CA ASN A 5 -32.03 -11.39 18.80
C ASN A 5 -31.70 -10.14 19.64
N GLN A 6 -30.77 -10.27 20.58
CA GLN A 6 -30.17 -9.10 21.23
C GLN A 6 -29.44 -8.32 20.15
N THR A 7 -30.04 -7.23 19.69
CA THR A 7 -29.39 -6.26 18.80
C THR A 7 -28.12 -5.80 19.50
N CYS A 8 -26.98 -6.01 18.85
CA CYS A 8 -25.68 -5.57 19.36
C CYS A 8 -25.76 -4.05 19.66
N ARG A 9 -25.53 -3.68 20.92
CA ARG A 9 -25.58 -2.27 21.36
C ARG A 9 -24.35 -1.48 20.89
N ILE A 10 -23.29 -2.16 20.45
CA ILE A 10 -22.06 -1.55 19.96
C ILE A 10 -22.22 -1.31 18.47
N LYS A 11 -22.15 -0.05 18.06
CA LYS A 11 -22.16 0.36 16.65
C LYS A 11 -20.72 0.60 16.18
N PRO A 12 -20.39 0.20 14.93
CA PRO A 12 -19.14 0.61 14.31
C PRO A 12 -19.04 2.14 14.25
N ALA A 13 -17.80 2.65 14.22
CA ALA A 13 -17.58 4.09 14.02
C ALA A 13 -18.07 4.52 12.62
N ASP A 14 -18.62 5.75 12.52
CA ASP A 14 -19.21 6.28 11.28
C ASP A 14 -18.24 6.29 10.11
N ARG A 15 -16.93 6.45 10.36
CA ARG A 15 -15.87 6.38 9.36
C ARG A 15 -15.83 5.04 8.60
N LEU A 16 -16.35 3.97 9.19
CA LEU A 16 -16.41 2.66 8.54
C LEU A 16 -17.57 2.54 7.55
N ALA A 17 -18.55 3.45 7.57
CA ALA A 17 -19.64 3.46 6.59
C ALA A 17 -19.17 3.65 5.14
N SER A 18 -18.02 4.31 4.95
CA SER A 18 -17.38 4.50 3.64
C SER A 18 -16.50 3.33 3.19
N VAL A 19 -16.30 2.32 4.05
CA VAL A 19 -15.46 1.16 3.76
C VAL A 19 -16.31 0.06 3.14
N SER A 20 -16.07 -0.23 1.87
CA SER A 20 -16.66 -1.39 1.21
C SER A 20 -15.72 -2.60 1.30
N GLU A 21 -16.29 -3.81 1.25
CA GLU A 21 -15.48 -5.01 1.12
C GLU A 21 -14.60 -4.91 -0.14
N TYR A 22 -13.33 -5.26 0.00
CA TYR A 22 -12.37 -5.21 -1.08
C TYR A 22 -12.84 -6.06 -2.27
N TYR A 23 -12.90 -5.45 -3.45
CA TYR A 23 -13.45 -6.07 -4.66
C TYR A 23 -12.89 -7.47 -4.94
N PHE A 24 -11.58 -7.62 -4.85
CA PHE A 24 -10.93 -8.91 -5.09
C PHE A 24 -11.28 -9.97 -4.04
N SER A 25 -11.56 -9.59 -2.80
CA SER A 25 -12.04 -10.54 -1.77
C SER A 25 -13.36 -11.17 -2.19
N LYS A 26 -14.29 -10.37 -2.72
CA LYS A 26 -15.57 -10.87 -3.24
C LYS A 26 -15.37 -11.79 -4.44
N LYS A 27 -14.50 -11.40 -5.37
CA LYS A 27 -14.23 -12.20 -6.58
C LYS A 27 -13.52 -13.51 -6.28
N LEU A 28 -12.63 -13.54 -5.31
CA LEU A 28 -12.01 -14.80 -4.86
C LEU A 28 -13.03 -15.77 -4.26
N LYS A 29 -13.98 -15.28 -3.46
CA LYS A 29 -15.07 -16.11 -2.92
C LYS A 29 -15.95 -16.66 -4.05
N GLU A 30 -16.29 -15.82 -5.04
CA GLU A 30 -17.08 -16.22 -6.21
C GLU A 30 -16.35 -17.30 -7.01
N VAL A 31 -15.07 -17.13 -7.33
CA VAL A 31 -14.25 -18.14 -8.03
C VAL A 31 -14.15 -19.43 -7.23
N ALA A 32 -13.93 -19.34 -5.92
CA ALA A 32 -13.87 -20.52 -5.05
C ALA A 32 -15.19 -21.30 -5.05
N GLN A 33 -16.32 -20.60 -5.05
CA GLN A 33 -17.64 -21.23 -5.16
C GLN A 33 -17.84 -21.90 -6.52
N MET A 34 -17.52 -21.21 -7.62
CA MET A 34 -17.60 -21.76 -8.98
C MET A 34 -16.77 -23.04 -9.13
N ASN A 35 -15.57 -23.07 -8.55
CA ASN A 35 -14.71 -24.26 -8.56
C ASN A 35 -15.27 -25.40 -7.68
N ALA A 36 -15.90 -25.07 -6.55
CA ALA A 36 -16.60 -26.06 -5.75
C ALA A 36 -17.80 -26.68 -6.49
N GLU A 37 -18.40 -25.96 -7.40
CA GLU A 37 -19.48 -26.39 -8.30
C GLU A 37 -18.96 -27.12 -9.56
N GLY A 38 -17.63 -27.30 -9.70
CA GLY A 38 -17.00 -28.06 -10.77
C GLY A 38 -16.70 -27.26 -12.05
N MET A 39 -16.70 -25.94 -12.01
CA MET A 39 -16.48 -25.11 -13.22
C MET A 39 -15.02 -24.98 -13.64
N ASP A 40 -14.05 -25.41 -12.81
CA ASP A 40 -12.59 -25.35 -13.09
C ASP A 40 -12.10 -23.98 -13.58
N VAL A 41 -12.47 -22.92 -12.86
CA VAL A 41 -12.12 -21.54 -13.20
C VAL A 41 -10.68 -21.24 -12.82
N ILE A 42 -9.87 -20.82 -13.78
CA ILE A 42 -8.50 -20.32 -13.56
C ILE A 42 -8.55 -18.83 -13.25
N SER A 43 -8.14 -18.47 -12.04
CA SER A 43 -8.10 -17.05 -11.62
C SER A 43 -6.82 -16.37 -12.09
N LEU A 44 -6.96 -15.36 -12.94
CA LEU A 44 -5.88 -14.45 -13.36
C LEU A 44 -5.98 -13.08 -12.65
N GLY A 45 -6.89 -12.94 -11.68
CA GLY A 45 -7.21 -11.66 -11.05
C GLY A 45 -6.23 -11.23 -9.95
N ILE A 46 -5.46 -12.15 -9.39
CA ILE A 46 -4.49 -11.84 -8.34
C ILE A 46 -3.14 -12.46 -8.69
N GLY A 47 -2.12 -11.59 -8.78
CA GLY A 47 -0.73 -12.02 -8.90
C GLY A 47 -0.21 -12.48 -7.55
N SER A 48 -0.28 -13.77 -7.28
CA SER A 48 0.35 -14.40 -6.13
C SER A 48 1.64 -15.10 -6.57
N PRO A 49 2.75 -14.99 -5.80
CA PRO A 49 3.94 -15.79 -6.11
C PRO A 49 3.60 -17.28 -6.12
N ASP A 50 3.97 -17.97 -7.17
CA ASP A 50 3.77 -19.41 -7.37
C ASP A 50 5.02 -20.24 -7.06
N MET A 51 6.17 -19.57 -6.92
CA MET A 51 7.44 -20.20 -6.56
C MET A 51 7.82 -19.92 -5.11
N PRO A 52 8.41 -20.89 -4.40
CA PRO A 52 8.93 -20.67 -3.06
C PRO A 52 10.14 -19.70 -3.10
N PRO A 53 10.48 -19.04 -1.97
CA PRO A 53 11.74 -18.34 -1.82
C PRO A 53 12.93 -19.30 -2.05
N SER A 54 14.13 -18.73 -2.30
CA SER A 54 15.31 -19.56 -2.48
C SER A 54 15.59 -20.43 -1.23
N GLU A 55 16.14 -21.62 -1.43
CA GLU A 55 16.50 -22.52 -0.31
C GLU A 55 17.42 -21.83 0.72
N LYS A 56 18.31 -20.95 0.24
CA LYS A 56 19.16 -20.17 1.13
C LYS A 56 18.35 -19.26 2.04
N THR A 57 17.33 -18.59 1.51
CA THR A 57 16.44 -17.71 2.29
C THR A 57 15.66 -18.51 3.34
N ILE A 58 15.11 -19.65 2.95
CA ILE A 58 14.36 -20.54 3.85
C ILE A 58 15.27 -21.05 4.97
N ARG A 59 16.47 -21.52 4.62
CA ARG A 59 17.44 -22.02 5.61
C ARG A 59 17.84 -20.94 6.61
N THR A 60 18.18 -19.75 6.12
CA THR A 60 18.56 -18.62 6.99
C THR A 60 17.43 -18.24 7.94
N LEU A 61 16.17 -18.26 7.46
CA LEU A 61 15.01 -18.03 8.32
C LEU A 61 14.90 -19.08 9.43
N CYS A 62 15.02 -20.36 9.08
CA CYS A 62 14.97 -21.45 10.05
C CYS A 62 16.08 -21.36 11.10
N GLU A 63 17.32 -21.08 10.66
CA GLU A 63 18.48 -20.89 11.54
C GLU A 63 18.24 -19.70 12.48
N ALA A 64 17.78 -18.57 11.98
CA ALA A 64 17.46 -17.39 12.79
C ALA A 64 16.34 -17.67 13.80
N ALA A 65 15.31 -18.40 13.39
CA ALA A 65 14.20 -18.77 14.28
C ALA A 65 14.60 -19.74 15.41
N CYS A 66 15.67 -20.53 15.20
CA CYS A 66 16.22 -21.41 16.23
C CYS A 66 17.14 -20.68 17.22
N ASN A 67 17.50 -19.43 16.97
CA ASN A 67 18.33 -18.65 17.88
C ASN A 67 17.53 -18.23 19.12
N PRO A 68 17.86 -18.71 20.35
CA PRO A 68 17.11 -18.39 21.55
C PRO A 68 17.09 -16.88 21.88
N ASP A 69 18.10 -16.12 21.43
CA ASP A 69 18.21 -14.68 21.67
C ASP A 69 17.42 -13.85 20.65
N GLY A 70 16.80 -14.48 19.63
CA GLY A 70 16.06 -13.83 18.56
C GLY A 70 14.61 -13.49 18.86
N HIS A 71 14.10 -13.80 20.07
CA HIS A 71 12.65 -13.74 20.39
C HIS A 71 12.26 -12.61 21.36
N GLY A 72 13.19 -11.71 21.65
CA GLY A 72 12.93 -10.55 22.54
C GLY A 72 12.15 -9.42 21.86
N TYR A 73 11.81 -8.41 22.64
CA TYR A 73 11.23 -7.17 22.08
C TYR A 73 12.20 -6.48 21.14
N MET A 74 11.68 -6.07 19.98
CA MET A 74 12.45 -5.33 18.99
C MET A 74 12.28 -3.83 19.16
N PRO A 75 13.28 -3.00 18.80
CA PRO A 75 13.12 -1.56 18.71
C PRO A 75 12.00 -1.18 17.73
N TYR A 76 11.26 -0.10 18.04
CA TYR A 76 10.19 0.40 17.15
C TYR A 76 10.65 0.72 15.74
N VAL A 77 11.91 1.11 15.58
CA VAL A 77 12.54 1.42 14.27
C VAL A 77 13.08 0.18 13.56
N GLY A 78 12.85 -1.01 14.09
CA GLY A 78 13.42 -2.26 13.60
C GLY A 78 14.87 -2.49 14.05
N ILE A 79 15.33 -3.73 13.97
CA ILE A 79 16.70 -4.09 14.34
C ILE A 79 17.74 -3.47 13.40
N PRO A 80 18.92 -3.10 13.91
CA PRO A 80 19.98 -2.47 13.10
C PRO A 80 20.40 -3.30 11.89
N GLU A 81 20.43 -4.62 12.03
CA GLU A 81 20.80 -5.56 10.97
C GLU A 81 19.83 -5.48 9.78
N LEU A 82 18.53 -5.43 10.05
CA LEU A 82 17.50 -5.32 9.01
C LEU A 82 17.63 -3.99 8.26
N ARG A 83 17.82 -2.88 9.01
CA ARG A 83 17.97 -1.55 8.41
C ARG A 83 19.23 -1.44 7.56
N ARG A 84 20.36 -2.01 8.03
CA ARG A 84 21.59 -2.13 7.22
C ARG A 84 21.37 -2.96 5.97
N GLY A 85 20.68 -4.10 6.11
CA GLY A 85 20.36 -4.95 4.95
C GLY A 85 19.58 -4.20 3.87
N PHE A 86 18.63 -3.35 4.23
CA PHE A 86 17.95 -2.48 3.27
C PHE A 86 18.89 -1.45 2.64
N ALA A 87 19.74 -0.77 3.44
CA ALA A 87 20.70 0.20 2.93
C ALA A 87 21.67 -0.44 1.92
N ASP A 88 22.24 -1.58 2.27
CA ASP A 88 23.17 -2.33 1.42
C ASP A 88 22.50 -2.79 0.11
N TRP A 89 21.25 -3.21 0.19
CA TRP A 89 20.47 -3.62 -0.97
C TRP A 89 20.21 -2.45 -1.93
N TYR A 90 19.81 -1.28 -1.41
CA TYR A 90 19.62 -0.07 -2.21
C TYR A 90 20.91 0.41 -2.84
N GLN A 91 22.01 0.40 -2.08
CA GLN A 91 23.34 0.74 -2.62
C GLN A 91 23.75 -0.21 -3.74
N LYS A 92 23.54 -1.52 -3.55
CA LYS A 92 23.95 -2.53 -4.53
C LYS A 92 23.19 -2.46 -5.84
N TRP A 93 21.87 -2.30 -5.77
CA TRP A 93 21.00 -2.45 -6.94
C TRP A 93 20.61 -1.13 -7.61
N TYR A 94 20.64 -0.04 -6.87
CA TYR A 94 20.23 1.28 -7.38
C TYR A 94 21.33 2.33 -7.27
N GLY A 95 22.45 2.05 -6.63
CA GLY A 95 23.52 3.03 -6.38
C GLY A 95 23.10 4.14 -5.40
N VAL A 96 22.07 3.89 -4.60
CA VAL A 96 21.54 4.86 -3.63
C VAL A 96 22.09 4.56 -2.24
N ALA A 97 22.88 5.49 -1.71
CA ALA A 97 23.38 5.41 -0.33
C ALA A 97 22.30 5.93 0.64
N LEU A 98 21.88 5.08 1.58
CA LEU A 98 20.91 5.43 2.63
C LEU A 98 21.55 5.28 4.00
N ASN A 99 21.27 6.22 4.89
CA ASN A 99 21.65 6.10 6.29
C ASN A 99 20.68 5.14 7.00
N PRO A 100 21.14 3.95 7.46
CA PRO A 100 20.25 2.97 8.08
C PRO A 100 19.63 3.45 9.39
N ASN A 101 20.16 4.50 10.02
CA ASN A 101 19.65 5.00 11.30
C ASN A 101 18.56 6.06 11.16
N THR A 102 18.52 6.78 10.04
CA THR A 102 17.65 7.97 9.89
C THR A 102 16.79 7.93 8.63
N GLU A 103 17.07 7.07 7.65
CA GLU A 103 16.40 7.06 6.35
C GLU A 103 15.69 5.74 6.03
N ILE A 104 15.68 4.79 6.97
CA ILE A 104 15.04 3.49 6.79
C ILE A 104 14.10 3.19 7.96
N GLN A 105 12.83 2.98 7.63
CA GLN A 105 11.80 2.48 8.53
C GLN A 105 11.23 1.18 7.96
N PRO A 106 11.57 0.00 8.55
CA PRO A 106 10.96 -1.27 8.17
C PRO A 106 9.45 -1.28 8.45
N LEU A 107 8.70 -1.92 7.56
CA LEU A 107 7.24 -2.03 7.62
C LEU A 107 6.82 -3.48 7.36
N ILE A 108 5.64 -3.88 7.84
CA ILE A 108 4.98 -5.15 7.50
C ILE A 108 4.23 -5.03 6.16
N GLY A 109 4.76 -4.27 5.24
CA GLY A 109 4.18 -4.01 3.92
C GLY A 109 3.80 -2.55 3.72
N SER A 110 3.62 -2.18 2.45
CA SER A 110 3.37 -0.80 2.04
C SER A 110 2.09 -0.18 2.62
N LYS A 111 1.06 -0.99 2.87
CA LYS A 111 -0.20 -0.49 3.45
C LYS A 111 -0.02 0.14 4.82
N GLU A 112 0.83 -0.43 5.65
CA GLU A 112 1.20 0.11 6.95
C GLU A 112 1.87 1.48 6.79
N GLY A 113 2.84 1.60 5.87
CA GLY A 113 3.49 2.87 5.58
C GLY A 113 2.53 3.94 5.06
N ILE A 114 1.62 3.58 4.15
CA ILE A 114 0.60 4.49 3.64
C ILE A 114 -0.28 5.01 4.79
N LEU A 115 -0.70 4.12 5.70
CA LEU A 115 -1.48 4.49 6.88
C LEU A 115 -0.71 5.47 7.77
N HIS A 116 0.53 5.13 8.13
CA HIS A 116 1.33 5.94 9.05
C HIS A 116 1.71 7.30 8.46
N VAL A 117 2.07 7.38 7.18
CA VAL A 117 2.36 8.64 6.50
C VAL A 117 1.10 9.52 6.46
N THR A 118 -0.06 8.94 6.10
CA THR A 118 -1.30 9.72 6.08
C THR A 118 -1.67 10.20 7.49
N LEU A 119 -1.54 9.36 8.52
CA LEU A 119 -1.79 9.75 9.91
C LEU A 119 -0.87 10.89 10.39
N ALA A 120 0.39 10.86 9.97
CA ALA A 120 1.39 11.82 10.44
C ALA A 120 1.23 13.21 9.81
N PHE A 121 0.70 13.29 8.59
CA PHE A 121 0.75 14.53 7.79
C PHE A 121 -0.62 15.07 7.39
N VAL A 122 -1.70 14.32 7.56
CA VAL A 122 -3.03 14.72 7.07
C VAL A 122 -4.05 14.74 8.22
N ASN A 123 -4.66 15.90 8.46
CA ASN A 123 -5.77 16.03 9.39
C ASN A 123 -7.12 15.69 8.72
N PRO A 124 -8.15 15.30 9.51
CA PRO A 124 -9.50 15.18 8.97
C PRO A 124 -9.96 16.45 8.25
N GLY A 125 -10.52 16.31 7.05
CA GLY A 125 -10.97 17.41 6.19
C GLY A 125 -9.89 18.03 5.31
N GLU A 126 -8.61 17.68 5.47
CA GLU A 126 -7.57 18.04 4.51
C GLU A 126 -7.58 17.11 3.30
N GLN A 127 -6.97 17.53 2.20
CA GLN A 127 -7.03 16.83 0.92
C GLN A 127 -5.80 15.98 0.65
N VAL A 128 -6.07 14.82 0.04
CA VAL A 128 -5.04 13.90 -0.46
C VAL A 128 -5.28 13.66 -1.95
N LEU A 129 -4.26 13.96 -2.78
CA LEU A 129 -4.29 13.64 -4.20
C LEU A 129 -3.97 12.15 -4.42
N VAL A 130 -4.84 11.48 -5.17
CA VAL A 130 -4.74 10.04 -5.43
C VAL A 130 -4.83 9.78 -6.94
N PRO A 131 -3.94 8.96 -7.51
CA PRO A 131 -3.98 8.64 -8.94
C PRO A 131 -5.24 7.84 -9.29
N ASN A 132 -5.81 8.12 -10.46
CA ASN A 132 -6.93 7.38 -11.02
C ASN A 132 -6.66 7.06 -12.51
N PRO A 133 -6.45 5.76 -12.88
CA PRO A 133 -6.46 4.59 -12.01
C PRO A 133 -5.25 4.54 -11.07
N GLY A 134 -5.42 3.89 -9.92
CA GLY A 134 -4.38 3.78 -8.91
C GLY A 134 -4.65 2.69 -7.88
N TYR A 135 -3.69 2.50 -6.98
CA TYR A 135 -3.79 1.50 -5.92
C TYR A 135 -4.91 1.85 -4.94
N PRO A 136 -5.94 1.00 -4.77
CA PRO A 136 -7.14 1.33 -3.99
C PRO A 136 -6.88 1.69 -2.52
N THR A 137 -5.74 1.28 -1.99
CA THR A 137 -5.35 1.52 -0.60
C THR A 137 -5.18 3.01 -0.30
N TYR A 138 -4.69 3.81 -1.26
CA TYR A 138 -4.56 5.27 -1.07
C TYR A 138 -5.91 5.91 -0.76
N THR A 139 -6.92 5.60 -1.56
CA THR A 139 -8.29 6.09 -1.35
C THR A 139 -8.90 5.59 -0.04
N SER A 140 -8.79 4.28 0.22
CA SER A 140 -9.46 3.65 1.36
C SER A 140 -8.90 4.15 2.69
N LEU A 141 -7.57 4.23 2.82
CA LEU A 141 -6.94 4.68 4.06
C LEU A 141 -7.16 6.19 4.29
N SER A 142 -7.06 7.02 3.24
CA SER A 142 -7.34 8.45 3.36
C SER A 142 -8.77 8.70 3.85
N LYS A 143 -9.77 8.00 3.32
CA LYS A 143 -11.17 8.10 3.77
C LYS A 143 -11.37 7.63 5.22
N ILE A 144 -10.74 6.52 5.63
CA ILE A 144 -10.81 6.02 7.02
C ILE A 144 -10.27 7.05 8.00
N LEU A 145 -9.23 7.79 7.60
CA LEU A 145 -8.61 8.82 8.41
C LEU A 145 -9.35 10.17 8.36
N GLY A 146 -10.45 10.25 7.59
CA GLY A 146 -11.26 11.46 7.48
C GLY A 146 -10.74 12.49 6.49
N ALA A 147 -9.74 12.14 5.67
CA ALA A 147 -9.25 13.00 4.62
C ALA A 147 -10.22 13.02 3.42
N GLU A 148 -10.26 14.15 2.72
CA GLU A 148 -10.95 14.31 1.45
C GLU A 148 -10.04 13.81 0.31
N VAL A 149 -10.52 12.83 -0.45
CA VAL A 149 -9.77 12.27 -1.58
C VAL A 149 -10.09 13.04 -2.84
N VAL A 150 -9.08 13.62 -3.46
CA VAL A 150 -9.15 14.28 -4.76
C VAL A 150 -8.37 13.45 -5.77
N ASN A 151 -9.04 13.01 -6.83
CA ASN A 151 -8.38 12.21 -7.86
C ASN A 151 -7.72 13.12 -8.90
N TYR A 152 -6.50 12.76 -9.31
CA TYR A 152 -5.91 13.22 -10.56
C TYR A 152 -5.88 12.09 -11.57
N ASN A 153 -6.35 12.36 -12.79
CA ASN A 153 -6.56 11.31 -13.77
C ASN A 153 -5.29 11.03 -14.57
N LEU A 154 -4.95 9.75 -14.63
CA LEU A 154 -3.89 9.24 -15.51
C LEU A 154 -4.54 8.75 -16.80
N LYS A 155 -4.07 9.22 -17.95
CA LYS A 155 -4.64 8.92 -19.25
C LYS A 155 -3.62 8.21 -20.13
N GLU A 156 -4.09 7.28 -20.96
CA GLU A 156 -3.26 6.52 -21.86
C GLU A 156 -2.54 7.42 -22.87
N GLU A 157 -3.22 8.44 -23.38
CA GLU A 157 -2.67 9.44 -24.30
C GLU A 157 -1.45 10.20 -23.71
N ASN A 158 -1.36 10.31 -22.39
CA ASN A 158 -0.22 10.90 -21.67
C ASN A 158 0.76 9.84 -21.13
N GLY A 159 0.69 8.61 -21.63
CA GLY A 159 1.51 7.50 -21.13
C GLY A 159 1.30 7.20 -19.64
N TRP A 160 0.10 7.46 -19.12
CA TRP A 160 -0.28 7.31 -17.72
C TRP A 160 0.53 8.18 -16.75
N MET A 161 1.02 9.32 -17.24
CA MET A 161 1.65 10.35 -16.41
C MET A 161 0.61 11.35 -15.91
N PRO A 162 0.86 12.02 -14.74
CA PRO A 162 0.05 13.14 -14.32
C PRO A 162 0.01 14.23 -15.38
N ASP A 163 -1.14 14.86 -15.55
CA ASP A 163 -1.29 16.06 -16.35
C ASP A 163 -0.87 17.25 -15.48
N PHE A 164 0.34 17.77 -15.72
CA PHE A 164 0.91 18.85 -14.91
C PHE A 164 0.14 20.16 -15.09
N ASP A 165 -0.37 20.45 -16.29
CA ASP A 165 -1.19 21.62 -16.55
C ASP A 165 -2.54 21.55 -15.80
N GLU A 166 -3.08 20.33 -15.61
CA GLU A 166 -4.27 20.11 -14.79
C GLU A 166 -3.94 20.33 -13.32
N LEU A 167 -2.83 19.77 -12.83
CA LEU A 167 -2.40 19.92 -11.44
C LEU A 167 -2.12 21.39 -11.07
N GLU A 168 -1.48 22.17 -11.96
CA GLU A 168 -1.21 23.60 -11.73
C GLU A 168 -2.48 24.44 -11.61
N ARG A 169 -3.57 24.02 -12.25
CA ARG A 169 -4.88 24.70 -12.19
C ARG A 169 -5.73 24.30 -11.00
N MET A 170 -5.36 23.24 -10.27
CA MET A 170 -6.09 22.78 -9.10
C MET A 170 -5.88 23.70 -7.91
N ASP A 171 -6.90 23.85 -7.07
CA ASP A 171 -6.73 24.48 -5.76
C ASP A 171 -5.99 23.56 -4.81
N MET A 172 -4.71 23.85 -4.58
CA MET A 172 -3.84 23.08 -3.69
C MET A 172 -3.86 23.57 -2.24
N SER A 173 -4.67 24.55 -1.88
CA SER A 173 -4.66 25.21 -0.55
C SER A 173 -4.92 24.23 0.60
N ARG A 174 -5.69 23.17 0.36
CA ARG A 174 -6.04 22.13 1.35
C ARG A 174 -5.30 20.80 1.12
N VAL A 175 -4.52 20.70 0.04
CA VAL A 175 -3.77 19.47 -0.28
C VAL A 175 -2.56 19.35 0.63
N LYS A 176 -2.43 18.21 1.30
CA LYS A 176 -1.31 17.90 2.20
C LYS A 176 -0.42 16.77 1.69
N LEU A 177 -0.96 15.89 0.87
CA LEU A 177 -0.27 14.71 0.41
C LEU A 177 -0.71 14.39 -1.02
N MET A 178 0.25 13.99 -1.84
CA MET A 178 0.00 13.41 -3.16
C MET A 178 0.66 12.04 -3.23
N TRP A 179 -0.12 11.01 -3.53
CA TRP A 179 0.39 9.68 -3.77
C TRP A 179 0.75 9.50 -5.25
N THR A 180 1.97 9.03 -5.49
CA THR A 180 2.45 8.61 -6.81
C THR A 180 2.98 7.19 -6.73
N ASN A 181 2.79 6.39 -7.78
CA ASN A 181 3.23 5.00 -7.82
C ASN A 181 3.69 4.64 -9.22
N TYR A 182 4.97 4.36 -9.36
CA TYR A 182 5.58 3.92 -10.62
C TYR A 182 6.63 2.82 -10.36
N PRO A 183 6.63 1.72 -11.14
CA PRO A 183 5.63 1.41 -12.19
C PRO A 183 4.22 1.54 -11.66
N ASN A 184 3.32 2.19 -12.44
CA ASN A 184 1.96 2.46 -11.98
C ASN A 184 1.12 1.18 -11.87
N MET A 185 0.44 1.02 -10.77
CA MET A 185 -0.58 -0.01 -10.62
C MET A 185 -1.97 0.62 -10.82
N PRO A 186 -2.79 0.13 -11.79
CA PRO A 186 -2.68 -1.17 -12.48
C PRO A 186 -2.07 -1.10 -13.88
N THR A 187 -1.66 0.06 -14.41
CA THR A 187 -1.33 0.23 -15.83
C THR A 187 0.03 -0.34 -16.24
N GLY A 188 0.97 -0.49 -15.29
CA GLY A 188 2.34 -0.92 -15.57
C GLY A 188 3.25 0.17 -16.16
N ALA A 189 2.75 1.40 -16.34
CA ALA A 189 3.53 2.50 -16.89
C ALA A 189 4.70 2.89 -15.98
N ASN A 190 5.85 3.19 -16.60
CA ASN A 190 7.05 3.65 -15.89
C ASN A 190 7.14 5.16 -15.88
N ALA A 191 7.64 5.72 -14.77
CA ALA A 191 7.97 7.14 -14.70
C ALA A 191 9.26 7.45 -15.46
N THR A 192 9.40 8.72 -15.84
CA THR A 192 10.65 9.27 -16.37
C THR A 192 11.31 10.18 -15.34
N PRO A 193 12.64 10.41 -15.40
CA PRO A 193 13.30 11.38 -14.52
C PRO A 193 12.69 12.78 -14.61
N VAL A 194 12.20 13.17 -15.78
CA VAL A 194 11.55 14.47 -16.03
C VAL A 194 10.25 14.58 -15.25
N SER A 195 9.41 13.52 -15.24
CA SER A 195 8.15 13.55 -14.49
C SER A 195 8.35 13.71 -12.99
N TYR A 196 9.36 13.06 -12.41
CA TYR A 196 9.71 13.26 -10.99
C TYR A 196 10.24 14.67 -10.69
N THR A 197 10.99 15.25 -11.61
CA THR A 197 11.48 16.64 -11.45
C THR A 197 10.32 17.62 -11.38
N HIS A 198 9.34 17.50 -12.26
CA HIS A 198 8.13 18.34 -12.25
C HIS A 198 7.31 18.19 -10.98
N LEU A 199 7.16 16.95 -10.47
CA LEU A 199 6.41 16.71 -9.21
C LEU A 199 7.08 17.31 -7.98
N ARG A 200 8.40 17.58 -8.02
CA ARG A 200 9.15 18.18 -6.91
C ARG A 200 9.24 19.70 -6.98
N ALA A 201 8.98 20.30 -8.11
CA ALA A 201 9.04 21.75 -8.32
C ALA A 201 7.80 22.44 -7.74
#